data_fdb9316b31bdd811274d485c535dfa35
#
_entry.id   fdb9316b31bdd811274d485c535dfa35
#
_cell.length_a   1.000
_cell.length_b   1.000
_cell.length_c   1.000
_cell.angle_alpha   90.00
_cell.angle_beta   90.00
_cell.angle_gamma   90.00
#
_symmetry.space_group_name_H-M   'P 1'
#
loop_
_entity.id
_entity.type
_entity.pdbx_description
1 polymer ?
#
loop_
_entity_poly.entity_id
_entity_poly.type
_entity_poly.pdbx_seq_one_letter_code
_entity_poly.pdbx_strand_id
1 'polypeptide(L)'
;MNGFLELPGCRHVFNAIFASFLCCNTWSQAPSKYEPAPEYKKIIYNDGSTYLGQIENGLASGLGTLTDMNGDQKIGYFQDGVFLGEYIVNACWHLVDIYYEFEDSLLMESFSIDINIQDDVPEDTYLYLSTQSSEINQKTFYNGIQTHCGGYRGVTGQNNFGNFVDLGRASIFSRWSERLGTAMKIQKSGVGESGGYEGDFISVRNAQPWKKGKYTITLRNTHEKVTIDGVVHTFVAMQVFSHAKNTLIQTGSLAFPGEQLFLDKNQGIFVELYFKRLPISKIPLLRFQFDQIKVNGELEPCLFPIAAYPFNAPQFAKATFSDGKFDVLIGKTVERTSFRFYKSELIIEDLE
;
A
#
# COMPACT_ATOMS: atom_id res chain seq x y z
N MET A 1 24.04 24.75 13.67
CA MET A 1 24.53 23.36 13.57
C MET A 1 23.29 22.47 13.55
N ASN A 2 22.79 22.20 12.36
CA ASN A 2 21.59 21.37 12.16
C ASN A 2 22.06 19.98 11.78
N GLY A 3 22.01 19.07 12.74
CA GLY A 3 22.24 17.65 12.50
C GLY A 3 21.02 17.04 11.84
N PHE A 4 21.01 16.94 10.52
CA PHE A 4 20.13 16.03 9.81
C PHE A 4 20.62 14.62 10.07
N LEU A 5 19.80 13.80 10.73
CA LEU A 5 19.94 12.36 10.69
C LEU A 5 19.61 11.91 9.26
N GLU A 6 20.61 11.87 8.40
CA GLU A 6 20.53 11.13 7.15
C GLU A 6 20.40 9.64 7.50
N LEU A 7 19.23 9.09 7.28
CA LEU A 7 19.01 7.64 7.33
C LEU A 7 19.64 7.03 6.07
N PRO A 8 20.78 6.35 6.16
CA PRO A 8 21.37 5.66 5.01
C PRO A 8 20.55 4.40 4.75
N GLY A 9 19.84 4.33 3.64
CA GLY A 9 19.16 3.11 3.20
C GLY A 9 17.98 3.29 2.27
N CYS A 10 17.27 4.39 2.33
CA CYS A 10 16.09 4.61 1.46
C CYS A 10 16.41 5.04 0.03
N ARG A 11 17.62 5.53 -0.28
CA ARG A 11 17.94 6.07 -1.62
C ARG A 11 17.95 5.04 -2.77
N HIS A 12 18.05 3.75 -2.49
CA HIS A 12 18.15 2.73 -3.55
C HIS A 12 16.88 1.91 -3.78
N VAL A 13 15.91 1.98 -2.88
CA VAL A 13 14.65 1.23 -3.03
C VAL A 13 13.60 2.03 -3.81
N PHE A 14 13.68 3.36 -3.77
CA PHE A 14 12.69 4.26 -4.40
C PHE A 14 12.67 4.26 -5.92
N ASN A 15 13.79 3.97 -6.59
CA ASN A 15 13.79 3.79 -8.04
C ASN A 15 12.98 2.57 -8.51
N ALA A 16 12.69 1.62 -7.62
CA ALA A 16 11.87 0.46 -7.95
C ALA A 16 10.36 0.73 -7.81
N ILE A 17 9.95 1.64 -6.91
CA ILE A 17 8.54 2.00 -6.70
C ILE A 17 8.04 2.91 -7.82
N PHE A 18 8.86 3.86 -8.25
CA PHE A 18 8.56 4.67 -9.45
C PHE A 18 8.56 3.84 -10.74
N ALA A 19 9.39 2.79 -10.82
CA ALA A 19 9.38 1.84 -11.94
C ALA A 19 8.07 1.04 -11.99
N SER A 20 7.41 0.78 -10.87
CA SER A 20 6.13 0.08 -10.86
C SER A 20 4.98 0.94 -11.37
N PHE A 21 4.97 2.24 -11.07
CA PHE A 21 3.98 3.18 -11.63
C PHE A 21 4.27 3.60 -13.07
N LEU A 22 5.53 3.74 -13.45
CA LEU A 22 5.94 3.98 -14.85
C LEU A 22 5.73 2.75 -15.74
N CYS A 23 5.69 1.53 -15.19
CA CYS A 23 5.38 0.31 -15.95
C CYS A 23 3.91 0.22 -16.40
N CYS A 24 2.98 0.96 -15.81
CA CYS A 24 1.59 0.96 -16.31
C CYS A 24 1.45 1.57 -17.71
N ASN A 25 2.38 2.43 -18.13
CA ASN A 25 2.37 3.03 -19.48
C ASN A 25 3.24 2.29 -20.51
N THR A 26 3.91 1.19 -20.15
CA THR A 26 4.73 0.41 -21.09
C THR A 26 4.37 -1.07 -21.08
N TRP A 27 3.16 -1.38 -21.48
CA TRP A 27 2.71 -2.77 -21.68
C TRP A 27 3.44 -3.50 -22.83
N SER A 28 4.40 -2.85 -23.52
CA SER A 28 4.98 -3.40 -24.73
C SER A 28 6.43 -3.90 -24.66
N GLN A 29 7.13 -3.77 -23.52
CA GLN A 29 8.49 -4.32 -23.43
C GLN A 29 8.76 -4.97 -22.07
N ALA A 30 8.56 -6.29 -22.00
CA ALA A 30 9.13 -7.11 -20.95
C ALA A 30 10.68 -7.05 -21.06
N PRO A 31 11.42 -6.87 -19.94
CA PRO A 31 12.87 -6.89 -20.00
C PRO A 31 13.36 -8.26 -20.47
N SER A 32 14.26 -8.27 -21.45
CA SER A 32 14.72 -9.45 -22.18
C SER A 32 15.79 -10.30 -21.46
N LYS A 33 15.97 -10.16 -20.15
CA LYS A 33 16.82 -11.03 -19.33
C LYS A 33 16.11 -11.40 -18.04
N TYR A 34 15.26 -12.42 -18.13
CA TYR A 34 14.79 -13.13 -16.96
C TYR A 34 15.82 -14.19 -16.59
N GLU A 35 16.45 -14.06 -15.44
CA GLU A 35 16.87 -15.26 -14.74
C GLU A 35 15.61 -16.09 -14.44
N PRO A 36 15.60 -17.39 -14.69
CA PRO A 36 14.46 -18.23 -14.38
C PRO A 36 14.09 -18.01 -12.93
N ALA A 37 12.81 -17.73 -12.68
CA ALA A 37 12.32 -17.56 -11.31
C ALA A 37 12.69 -18.82 -10.51
N PRO A 38 13.26 -18.68 -9.31
CA PRO A 38 13.65 -19.83 -8.51
C PRO A 38 12.45 -20.76 -8.35
N GLU A 39 12.69 -22.06 -8.42
CA GLU A 39 11.62 -23.05 -8.27
C GLU A 39 11.11 -23.00 -6.83
N TYR A 40 9.83 -22.73 -6.64
CA TYR A 40 9.14 -22.79 -5.35
C TYR A 40 8.40 -24.12 -5.24
N LYS A 41 8.70 -24.87 -4.18
CA LYS A 41 8.03 -26.15 -3.91
C LYS A 41 7.70 -26.32 -2.45
N LYS A 42 6.72 -27.20 -2.22
CA LYS A 42 6.45 -27.80 -0.92
C LYS A 42 7.18 -29.13 -0.84
N ILE A 43 7.98 -29.31 0.21
CA ILE A 43 8.63 -30.57 0.56
C ILE A 43 8.01 -31.06 1.87
N ILE A 44 7.64 -32.32 1.92
CA ILE A 44 7.20 -33.00 3.15
C ILE A 44 8.31 -33.95 3.55
N TYR A 45 8.89 -33.74 4.73
CA TYR A 45 9.95 -34.58 5.25
C TYR A 45 9.41 -35.82 5.97
N ASN A 46 10.24 -36.85 6.12
CA ASN A 46 9.86 -38.12 6.77
C ASN A 46 9.47 -37.96 8.25
N ASP A 47 9.94 -36.90 8.90
CA ASP A 47 9.57 -36.56 10.28
C ASP A 47 8.24 -35.79 10.37
N GLY A 48 7.55 -35.58 9.24
CA GLY A 48 6.30 -34.84 9.17
C GLY A 48 6.44 -33.31 9.12
N SER A 49 7.64 -32.77 9.22
CA SER A 49 7.89 -31.35 8.99
C SER A 49 7.67 -31.00 7.51
N THR A 50 7.36 -29.73 7.22
CA THR A 50 7.12 -29.27 5.86
C THR A 50 7.95 -28.03 5.55
N TYR A 51 8.52 -28.00 4.36
CA TYR A 51 9.17 -26.82 3.82
C TYR A 51 8.35 -26.26 2.66
N LEU A 52 8.18 -24.95 2.62
CA LEU A 52 7.59 -24.22 1.50
C LEU A 52 8.53 -23.08 1.12
N GLY A 53 9.11 -23.13 -0.07
CA GLY A 53 10.09 -22.11 -0.46
C GLY A 53 10.86 -22.46 -1.72
N GLN A 54 11.92 -21.70 -1.93
CA GLN A 54 12.87 -21.90 -3.03
C GLN A 54 13.63 -23.21 -2.85
N ILE A 55 13.84 -23.91 -3.93
CA ILE A 55 14.61 -25.14 -3.95
C ILE A 55 15.69 -25.10 -5.03
N GLU A 56 16.78 -25.79 -4.76
CA GLU A 56 17.84 -26.07 -5.69
C GLU A 56 18.28 -27.53 -5.52
N ASN A 57 18.43 -28.26 -6.62
CA ASN A 57 18.81 -29.69 -6.59
C ASN A 57 17.94 -30.56 -5.66
N GLY A 58 16.64 -30.20 -5.50
CA GLY A 58 15.70 -30.93 -4.64
C GLY A 58 15.80 -30.62 -3.13
N LEU A 59 16.66 -29.71 -2.74
CA LEU A 59 16.86 -29.28 -1.35
C LEU A 59 16.35 -27.85 -1.13
N ALA A 60 15.94 -27.54 0.11
CA ALA A 60 15.64 -26.19 0.52
C ALA A 60 16.86 -25.28 0.29
N SER A 61 16.72 -24.26 -0.58
CA SER A 61 17.80 -23.34 -0.93
C SER A 61 17.20 -21.99 -1.31
N GLY A 62 17.69 -20.89 -0.72
CA GLY A 62 17.10 -19.56 -0.85
C GLY A 62 16.06 -19.27 0.20
N LEU A 63 15.02 -18.48 -0.13
CA LEU A 63 13.99 -18.07 0.81
C LEU A 63 12.90 -19.13 0.96
N GLY A 64 12.51 -19.40 2.21
CA GLY A 64 11.45 -20.35 2.50
C GLY A 64 11.02 -20.37 3.96
N THR A 65 10.07 -21.24 4.24
CA THR A 65 9.53 -21.51 5.57
C THR A 65 9.59 -23.01 5.84
N LEU A 66 10.27 -23.37 6.90
CA LEU A 66 10.21 -24.72 7.47
C LEU A 66 9.23 -24.68 8.65
N THR A 67 8.22 -25.53 8.59
CA THR A 67 7.23 -25.74 9.66
C THR A 67 7.47 -27.11 10.27
N ASP A 68 7.74 -27.19 11.55
CA ASP A 68 7.90 -28.46 12.25
C ASP A 68 6.55 -29.11 12.62
N MET A 69 6.59 -30.30 13.23
CA MET A 69 5.38 -31.02 13.62
C MET A 69 4.53 -30.33 14.69
N ASN A 70 5.12 -29.39 15.46
CA ASN A 70 4.41 -28.61 16.46
C ASN A 70 3.77 -27.36 15.87
N GLY A 71 4.06 -27.05 14.59
CA GLY A 71 3.62 -25.86 13.89
C GLY A 71 4.58 -24.68 14.06
N ASP A 72 5.72 -24.87 14.72
CA ASP A 72 6.74 -23.81 14.85
C ASP A 72 7.42 -23.57 13.50
N GLN A 73 7.64 -22.29 13.18
CA GLN A 73 8.13 -21.88 11.87
C GLN A 73 9.51 -21.25 11.94
N LYS A 74 10.38 -21.67 11.01
CA LYS A 74 11.63 -20.99 10.68
C LYS A 74 11.47 -20.37 9.30
N ILE A 75 11.45 -19.04 9.23
CA ILE A 75 11.21 -18.27 8.00
C ILE A 75 12.46 -17.49 7.65
N GLY A 76 13.07 -17.80 6.52
CA GLY A 76 14.32 -17.14 6.15
C GLY A 76 15.10 -17.83 5.08
N TYR A 77 16.42 -17.73 5.17
CA TYR A 77 17.35 -18.27 4.20
C TYR A 77 17.75 -19.70 4.52
N PHE A 78 17.75 -20.51 3.46
CA PHE A 78 18.21 -21.89 3.49
C PHE A 78 19.32 -22.10 2.47
N GLN A 79 20.19 -23.06 2.72
CA GLN A 79 21.17 -23.57 1.78
C GLN A 79 21.34 -25.07 2.01
N ASP A 80 21.21 -25.83 0.94
CA ASP A 80 21.37 -27.31 0.96
C ASP A 80 20.55 -27.98 2.07
N GLY A 81 19.33 -27.50 2.32
CA GLY A 81 18.43 -27.99 3.36
C GLY A 81 18.67 -27.42 4.76
N VAL A 82 19.72 -26.61 4.96
CA VAL A 82 20.08 -26.04 6.25
C VAL A 82 19.55 -24.62 6.39
N PHE A 83 18.89 -24.31 7.53
CA PHE A 83 18.45 -22.96 7.87
C PHE A 83 19.64 -22.08 8.27
N LEU A 84 19.87 -21.00 7.55
CA LEU A 84 20.98 -20.08 7.78
C LEU A 84 20.61 -18.90 8.69
N GLY A 85 19.36 -18.50 8.70
CA GLY A 85 18.91 -17.37 9.50
C GLY A 85 17.59 -16.77 9.02
N GLU A 86 17.00 -15.98 9.89
CA GLU A 86 15.71 -15.35 9.66
C GLU A 86 15.79 -14.25 8.59
N TYR A 87 14.75 -14.14 7.78
CA TYR A 87 14.62 -13.05 6.82
C TYR A 87 14.31 -11.74 7.54
N ILE A 88 15.11 -10.72 7.26
CA ILE A 88 14.91 -9.38 7.80
C ILE A 88 14.28 -8.51 6.72
N VAL A 89 13.06 -8.09 6.99
CA VAL A 89 12.33 -7.16 6.14
C VAL A 89 12.98 -5.78 6.20
N ASN A 90 13.26 -5.21 5.06
CA ASN A 90 13.72 -3.82 4.95
C ASN A 90 12.52 -2.95 4.53
N ALA A 91 12.18 -1.97 5.34
CA ALA A 91 11.19 -0.98 4.95
C ALA A 91 11.76 -0.07 3.82
N CYS A 92 11.00 0.46 2.93
CA CYS A 92 9.56 0.29 2.73
C CYS A 92 9.31 -1.02 1.96
N TRP A 93 8.44 -1.87 2.46
CA TRP A 93 8.18 -3.16 1.82
C TRP A 93 6.69 -3.34 1.60
N HIS A 94 6.27 -3.34 0.35
CA HIS A 94 4.93 -3.73 -0.05
C HIS A 94 4.77 -5.24 0.13
N LEU A 95 3.86 -5.64 0.98
CA LEU A 95 3.52 -7.05 1.22
C LEU A 95 2.66 -7.59 0.07
N VAL A 96 1.76 -6.76 -0.42
CA VAL A 96 0.94 -7.01 -1.60
C VAL A 96 0.48 -5.70 -2.21
N ASP A 97 0.53 -5.64 -3.53
CA ASP A 97 -0.09 -4.62 -4.37
C ASP A 97 -1.21 -5.28 -5.16
N ILE A 98 -2.37 -4.67 -5.17
CA ILE A 98 -3.53 -5.11 -5.92
C ILE A 98 -3.79 -4.04 -6.98
N TYR A 99 -3.96 -4.46 -8.24
CA TYR A 99 -4.29 -3.60 -9.35
C TYR A 99 -5.58 -4.08 -10.00
N TYR A 100 -6.41 -3.15 -10.39
CA TYR A 100 -7.63 -3.39 -11.15
C TYR A 100 -7.93 -2.18 -12.03
N GLU A 101 -8.87 -2.33 -12.96
CA GLU A 101 -9.26 -1.25 -13.86
C GLU A 101 -10.76 -1.00 -13.77
N PHE A 102 -11.16 0.25 -13.98
CA PHE A 102 -12.51 0.58 -14.42
C PHE A 102 -12.59 0.47 -15.94
N GLU A 103 -13.78 0.47 -16.51
CA GLU A 103 -13.95 0.42 -17.95
C GLU A 103 -13.29 1.62 -18.65
N ASP A 104 -13.50 2.83 -18.10
CA ASP A 104 -12.95 4.09 -18.56
C ASP A 104 -12.51 4.99 -17.41
N SER A 105 -11.82 6.09 -17.74
CA SER A 105 -11.60 7.18 -16.79
C SER A 105 -12.91 7.92 -16.52
N LEU A 106 -13.21 8.22 -15.26
CA LEU A 106 -14.52 8.69 -14.81
C LEU A 106 -14.47 10.14 -14.32
N LEU A 107 -15.46 10.95 -14.72
CA LEU A 107 -15.69 12.25 -14.07
C LEU A 107 -16.00 12.00 -12.59
N MET A 108 -15.19 12.59 -11.69
CA MET A 108 -15.21 12.29 -10.27
C MET A 108 -15.82 13.43 -9.44
N GLU A 109 -17.01 13.19 -8.90
CA GLU A 109 -17.56 13.97 -7.78
C GLU A 109 -17.21 13.31 -6.44
N SER A 110 -17.17 11.99 -6.41
CA SER A 110 -16.71 11.24 -5.26
C SER A 110 -16.17 9.87 -5.68
N PHE A 111 -15.21 9.37 -4.89
CA PHE A 111 -14.79 7.99 -4.87
C PHE A 111 -14.91 7.47 -3.43
N SER A 112 -15.38 6.26 -3.24
CA SER A 112 -15.36 5.63 -1.92
C SER A 112 -15.05 4.15 -1.99
N ILE A 113 -14.42 3.66 -0.92
CA ILE A 113 -14.09 2.26 -0.72
C ILE A 113 -14.28 1.92 0.76
N ASP A 114 -14.82 0.75 1.03
CA ASP A 114 -14.89 0.20 2.37
C ASP A 114 -13.64 -0.65 2.65
N ILE A 115 -13.11 -0.51 3.86
CA ILE A 115 -12.09 -1.40 4.41
C ILE A 115 -12.62 -2.01 5.69
N ASN A 116 -12.57 -3.35 5.77
CA ASN A 116 -12.87 -4.11 6.97
C ASN A 116 -11.58 -4.72 7.53
N ILE A 117 -11.13 -4.21 8.66
CA ILE A 117 -9.95 -4.68 9.40
C ILE A 117 -10.44 -5.78 10.35
N GLN A 118 -10.08 -7.03 10.06
CA GLN A 118 -10.66 -8.19 10.75
C GLN A 118 -9.89 -8.59 12.01
N ASP A 119 -8.66 -8.11 12.17
CA ASP A 119 -7.79 -8.43 13.30
C ASP A 119 -7.29 -7.17 14.00
N ASP A 120 -6.87 -7.30 15.26
CA ASP A 120 -6.24 -6.21 15.99
C ASP A 120 -4.81 -5.99 15.47
N VAL A 121 -4.54 -4.79 14.97
CA VAL A 121 -3.25 -4.40 14.44
C VAL A 121 -2.39 -3.82 15.57
N PRO A 122 -1.21 -4.39 15.88
CA PRO A 122 -0.30 -3.81 16.87
C PRO A 122 0.20 -2.43 16.42
N GLU A 123 0.42 -1.52 17.39
CA GLU A 123 0.86 -0.15 17.07
C GLU A 123 2.26 -0.10 16.49
N ASP A 124 3.15 -0.98 16.93
CA ASP A 124 4.55 -1.05 16.52
C ASP A 124 4.76 -1.75 15.16
N THR A 125 3.69 -2.06 14.44
CA THR A 125 3.77 -2.75 13.13
C THR A 125 4.28 -1.83 12.01
N TYR A 126 4.09 -0.50 12.11
CA TYR A 126 4.36 0.47 11.03
C TYR A 126 3.69 0.09 9.71
N LEU A 127 2.42 -0.26 9.82
CA LEU A 127 1.60 -0.73 8.69
C LEU A 127 0.90 0.45 8.02
N TYR A 128 0.94 0.45 6.70
CA TYR A 128 0.13 1.30 5.84
C TYR A 128 -0.86 0.44 5.04
N LEU A 129 -2.12 0.76 5.16
CA LEU A 129 -3.21 0.22 4.37
C LEU A 129 -3.63 1.32 3.39
N SER A 130 -3.09 1.28 2.18
CA SER A 130 -3.53 2.18 1.11
C SER A 130 -4.80 1.63 0.50
N THR A 131 -5.83 2.43 0.51
CA THR A 131 -7.15 2.04 -0.01
C THR A 131 -7.34 2.47 -1.45
N GLN A 132 -6.51 3.40 -1.92
CA GLN A 132 -6.48 3.80 -3.32
C GLN A 132 -5.13 4.39 -3.69
N SER A 133 -4.65 3.98 -4.85
CA SER A 133 -3.50 4.51 -5.55
C SER A 133 -3.88 4.63 -7.02
N SER A 134 -3.90 5.85 -7.57
CA SER A 134 -4.36 6.13 -8.92
C SER A 134 -3.88 7.51 -9.38
N GLU A 135 -4.51 8.05 -10.40
CA GLU A 135 -4.31 9.41 -10.88
C GLU A 135 -5.62 10.18 -10.95
N ILE A 136 -5.57 11.47 -10.60
CA ILE A 136 -6.60 12.45 -10.91
C ILE A 136 -5.97 13.48 -11.82
N ASN A 137 -6.53 13.63 -13.04
CA ASN A 137 -6.00 14.53 -14.06
C ASN A 137 -4.48 14.36 -14.26
N GLN A 138 -4.03 13.10 -14.41
CA GLN A 138 -2.63 12.71 -14.64
C GLN A 138 -1.69 13.09 -13.46
N LYS A 139 -2.23 13.27 -12.27
CA LYS A 139 -1.46 13.47 -11.05
C LYS A 139 -1.64 12.28 -10.11
N THR A 140 -0.56 11.55 -9.94
CA THR A 140 -0.52 10.39 -9.06
C THR A 140 -0.84 10.77 -7.62
N PHE A 141 -1.64 9.97 -6.97
CA PHE A 141 -1.97 10.10 -5.56
C PHE A 141 -2.11 8.72 -4.91
N TYR A 142 -2.02 8.68 -3.61
CA TYR A 142 -2.54 7.58 -2.81
C TYR A 142 -3.14 8.08 -1.49
N ASN A 143 -4.01 7.26 -0.91
CA ASN A 143 -4.65 7.53 0.36
C ASN A 143 -4.85 6.25 1.16
N GLY A 144 -5.07 6.41 2.46
CA GLY A 144 -5.34 5.28 3.35
C GLY A 144 -5.13 5.62 4.82
N ILE A 145 -4.81 4.59 5.60
CA ILE A 145 -4.59 4.68 7.04
C ILE A 145 -3.26 4.04 7.44
N GLN A 146 -2.59 4.66 8.41
CA GLN A 146 -1.29 4.20 8.92
C GLN A 146 -1.34 3.99 10.44
N THR A 147 -0.53 3.05 10.96
CA THR A 147 -0.38 2.82 12.41
C THR A 147 0.38 3.94 13.10
N HIS A 148 1.36 4.53 12.40
CA HIS A 148 2.11 5.71 12.84
C HIS A 148 2.12 6.73 11.71
N CYS A 149 1.82 7.96 12.01
CA CYS A 149 1.81 9.03 11.05
C CYS A 149 2.17 10.33 11.74
N GLY A 150 2.91 11.18 11.06
CA GLY A 150 3.28 12.48 11.60
C GLY A 150 3.50 13.49 10.48
N GLY A 151 3.80 14.71 10.85
CA GLY A 151 4.04 15.78 9.90
C GLY A 151 4.17 17.13 10.61
N TYR A 152 3.99 18.20 9.87
CA TYR A 152 4.17 19.57 10.32
C TYR A 152 2.82 20.30 10.41
N ARG A 153 2.69 21.24 11.32
CA ARG A 153 1.44 22.00 11.50
C ARG A 153 1.08 22.88 10.31
N GLY A 154 2.03 23.19 9.45
CA GLY A 154 1.78 23.95 8.24
C GLY A 154 2.88 23.78 7.19
N VAL A 155 2.57 24.23 6.00
CA VAL A 155 3.50 24.30 4.87
C VAL A 155 3.35 25.68 4.25
N THR A 156 4.46 26.42 4.12
CA THR A 156 4.51 27.74 3.50
C THR A 156 5.43 27.70 2.29
N GLY A 157 4.90 28.02 1.11
CA GLY A 157 5.60 27.75 -0.13
C GLY A 157 5.88 26.24 -0.23
N GLN A 158 7.15 25.88 -0.33
CA GLN A 158 7.61 24.48 -0.38
C GLN A 158 8.22 24.00 0.95
N ASN A 159 8.12 24.80 2.02
CA ASN A 159 8.77 24.53 3.29
C ASN A 159 7.79 24.08 4.36
N ASN A 160 8.14 23.03 5.07
CA ASN A 160 7.43 22.60 6.26
C ASN A 160 7.64 23.61 7.40
N PHE A 161 6.58 23.88 8.14
CA PHE A 161 6.56 24.91 9.17
C PHE A 161 6.18 24.33 10.54
N GLY A 162 6.90 24.78 11.57
CA GLY A 162 6.70 24.34 12.95
C GLY A 162 7.45 23.05 13.29
N ASN A 163 7.18 22.52 14.50
CA ASN A 163 7.75 21.25 14.93
C ASN A 163 7.03 20.07 14.27
N PHE A 164 7.77 18.99 14.08
CA PHE A 164 7.17 17.71 13.72
C PHE A 164 6.21 17.24 14.81
N VAL A 165 5.03 16.78 14.43
CA VAL A 165 3.99 16.27 15.33
C VAL A 165 3.72 14.82 14.98
N ASP A 166 3.88 13.94 15.93
CA ASP A 166 3.42 12.55 15.83
C ASP A 166 1.92 12.49 16.14
N LEU A 167 1.16 11.92 15.23
CA LEU A 167 -0.29 11.71 15.37
C LEU A 167 -0.64 10.31 15.87
N GLY A 168 0.33 9.39 15.93
CA GLY A 168 0.04 7.97 16.09
C GLY A 168 -0.77 7.43 14.90
N ARG A 169 -1.82 6.65 15.16
CA ARG A 169 -2.72 6.16 14.10
C ARG A 169 -3.43 7.32 13.41
N ALA A 170 -3.31 7.36 12.09
CA ALA A 170 -3.84 8.45 11.31
C ALA A 170 -4.31 8.01 9.92
N SER A 171 -5.07 8.87 9.29
CA SER A 171 -5.36 8.84 7.87
C SER A 171 -4.39 9.74 7.12
N ILE A 172 -4.07 9.39 5.88
CA ILE A 172 -3.11 10.08 5.01
C ILE A 172 -3.65 10.19 3.59
N PHE A 173 -3.43 11.35 2.98
CA PHE A 173 -3.70 11.60 1.58
C PHE A 173 -2.52 12.35 0.98
N SER A 174 -1.88 11.77 -0.02
CA SER A 174 -0.67 12.28 -0.67
C SER A 174 -0.85 12.42 -2.17
N ARG A 175 -0.25 13.45 -2.75
CA ARG A 175 -0.23 13.72 -4.19
C ARG A 175 1.18 14.06 -4.63
N TRP A 176 1.59 13.53 -5.79
CA TRP A 176 2.90 13.81 -6.41
C TRP A 176 2.86 14.98 -7.41
N SER A 177 4.04 15.37 -7.84
CA SER A 177 4.28 16.50 -8.77
C SER A 177 3.75 17.83 -8.22
N GLU A 178 3.87 18.05 -6.91
CA GLU A 178 3.53 19.30 -6.24
C GLU A 178 4.34 19.47 -4.95
N ARG A 179 4.70 20.72 -4.63
CA ARG A 179 5.39 21.07 -3.40
C ARG A 179 4.72 22.22 -2.64
N LEU A 180 3.82 22.97 -3.30
CA LEU A 180 3.29 24.21 -2.74
C LEU A 180 2.24 23.98 -1.66
N GLY A 181 2.42 24.63 -0.51
CA GLY A 181 1.45 24.59 0.58
C GLY A 181 0.06 25.13 0.21
N THR A 182 -0.02 25.99 -0.82
CA THR A 182 -1.29 26.50 -1.36
C THR A 182 -2.14 25.40 -2.02
N ALA A 183 -1.51 24.28 -2.42
CA ALA A 183 -2.20 23.12 -2.97
C ALA A 183 -2.75 22.17 -1.90
N MET A 184 -2.65 22.51 -0.61
CA MET A 184 -3.18 21.68 0.49
C MET A 184 -4.01 22.46 1.49
N LYS A 185 -4.98 21.78 2.09
CA LYS A 185 -5.77 22.28 3.23
C LYS A 185 -5.61 21.30 4.39
N ILE A 186 -4.79 21.71 5.35
CA ILE A 186 -4.54 20.95 6.57
C ILE A 186 -5.69 21.22 7.55
N GLN A 187 -6.25 20.18 8.14
CA GLN A 187 -7.25 20.30 9.19
C GLN A 187 -6.65 20.93 10.46
N LYS A 188 -7.45 21.60 11.26
CA LYS A 188 -6.99 22.24 12.51
C LYS A 188 -6.27 21.25 13.45
N SER A 189 -6.74 20.01 13.53
CA SER A 189 -6.11 18.92 14.29
C SER A 189 -5.05 18.15 13.51
N GLY A 190 -4.95 18.39 12.21
CA GLY A 190 -4.09 17.67 11.30
C GLY A 190 -2.68 18.22 11.17
N VAL A 191 -1.93 17.60 10.30
CA VAL A 191 -0.59 17.99 9.87
C VAL A 191 -0.47 17.85 8.37
N GLY A 192 0.55 18.47 7.79
CA GLY A 192 0.91 18.33 6.39
C GLY A 192 2.39 18.13 6.22
N GLU A 193 2.77 17.78 5.01
CA GLU A 193 4.16 17.69 4.60
C GLU A 193 4.31 18.08 3.13
N SER A 194 5.38 18.80 2.83
CA SER A 194 5.91 19.02 1.49
C SER A 194 7.29 18.38 1.44
N GLY A 195 7.48 17.39 0.60
CA GLY A 195 8.70 16.62 0.51
C GLY A 195 9.22 16.47 -0.92
N GLY A 196 10.51 16.18 -1.06
CA GLY A 196 11.17 15.90 -2.33
C GLY A 196 12.03 14.64 -2.31
N TYR A 197 11.98 13.87 -1.23
CA TYR A 197 12.79 12.66 -1.07
C TYR A 197 12.22 11.42 -1.79
N GLU A 198 10.94 11.49 -2.19
CA GLU A 198 10.24 10.48 -3.00
C GLU A 198 9.81 11.04 -4.37
N GLY A 199 10.49 12.07 -4.86
CA GLY A 199 9.98 12.99 -5.85
C GLY A 199 9.19 14.10 -5.17
N ASP A 200 8.81 15.13 -5.92
CA ASP A 200 8.03 16.24 -5.37
C ASP A 200 6.64 15.77 -4.96
N PHE A 201 6.27 15.96 -3.69
CA PHE A 201 4.96 15.59 -3.16
C PHE A 201 4.46 16.56 -2.09
N ILE A 202 3.14 16.55 -1.92
CA ILE A 202 2.42 17.12 -0.78
C ILE A 202 1.55 16.06 -0.13
N SER A 203 1.37 16.18 1.18
CA SER A 203 0.56 15.23 1.96
C SER A 203 -0.21 15.94 3.06
N VAL A 204 -1.47 15.56 3.27
CA VAL A 204 -2.27 15.95 4.44
C VAL A 204 -2.61 14.72 5.27
N ARG A 205 -2.57 14.88 6.59
CA ARG A 205 -2.73 13.79 7.55
C ARG A 205 -3.55 14.25 8.74
N ASN A 206 -4.38 13.37 9.29
CA ASN A 206 -5.12 13.67 10.52
C ASN A 206 -5.23 12.44 11.42
N ALA A 207 -5.21 12.65 12.72
CA ALA A 207 -5.35 11.58 13.69
C ALA A 207 -6.65 10.82 13.44
N GLN A 208 -6.52 9.51 13.26
CA GLN A 208 -7.62 8.58 13.06
C GLN A 208 -7.35 7.37 13.95
N PRO A 209 -7.94 7.31 15.14
CA PRO A 209 -7.71 6.20 16.09
C PRO A 209 -8.46 4.94 15.64
N TRP A 210 -8.09 4.44 14.46
CA TRP A 210 -8.67 3.25 13.87
C TRP A 210 -8.23 1.98 14.61
N LYS A 211 -9.06 0.96 14.58
CA LYS A 211 -8.84 -0.38 15.17
C LYS A 211 -9.51 -1.40 14.27
N LYS A 212 -9.54 -2.65 14.70
CA LYS A 212 -10.41 -3.68 14.12
C LYS A 212 -11.83 -3.12 13.91
N GLY A 213 -12.39 -3.33 12.72
CA GLY A 213 -13.70 -2.84 12.33
C GLY A 213 -13.77 -2.33 10.90
N LYS A 214 -14.97 -1.86 10.53
CA LYS A 214 -15.27 -1.37 9.19
C LYS A 214 -15.17 0.15 9.11
N TYR A 215 -14.54 0.62 8.03
CA TYR A 215 -14.39 2.04 7.72
C TYR A 215 -14.72 2.27 6.24
N THR A 216 -15.33 3.41 5.93
CA THR A 216 -15.45 3.92 4.56
C THR A 216 -14.48 5.07 4.38
N ILE A 217 -13.61 4.97 3.38
CA ILE A 217 -12.73 6.06 2.98
C ILE A 217 -13.31 6.70 1.74
N THR A 218 -13.46 8.02 1.77
CA THR A 218 -14.08 8.78 0.68
C THR A 218 -13.17 9.92 0.25
N LEU A 219 -12.93 10.02 -1.05
CA LEU A 219 -12.44 11.21 -1.72
C LEU A 219 -13.64 11.96 -2.30
N ARG A 220 -13.67 13.28 -2.13
CA ARG A 220 -14.78 14.11 -2.60
C ARG A 220 -14.26 15.37 -3.26
N ASN A 221 -14.81 15.66 -4.46
CA ASN A 221 -14.65 16.95 -5.08
C ASN A 221 -15.30 18.02 -4.18
N THR A 222 -14.55 19.04 -3.79
CA THR A 222 -15.07 20.12 -2.94
C THR A 222 -15.63 21.29 -3.76
N HIS A 223 -15.40 21.30 -5.08
CA HIS A 223 -15.64 22.41 -6.00
C HIS A 223 -14.89 23.70 -5.66
N GLU A 224 -14.11 23.71 -4.59
CA GLU A 224 -13.26 24.85 -4.27
C GLU A 224 -12.03 24.86 -5.19
N LYS A 225 -11.67 26.05 -5.66
CA LYS A 225 -10.61 26.22 -6.64
C LYS A 225 -9.46 27.08 -6.09
N VAL A 226 -8.28 26.84 -6.61
CA VAL A 226 -7.09 27.67 -6.41
C VAL A 226 -6.33 27.76 -7.72
N THR A 227 -5.70 28.91 -7.99
CA THR A 227 -4.80 29.06 -9.13
C THR A 227 -3.38 28.88 -8.67
N ILE A 228 -2.65 27.94 -9.27
CA ILE A 228 -1.24 27.65 -9.01
C ILE A 228 -0.51 27.75 -10.35
N ASP A 229 0.49 28.63 -10.42
CA ASP A 229 1.29 28.88 -11.64
C ASP A 229 0.44 29.14 -12.88
N GLY A 230 -0.67 29.88 -12.73
CA GLY A 230 -1.61 30.22 -13.80
C GLY A 230 -2.59 29.11 -14.18
N VAL A 231 -2.52 27.93 -13.55
CA VAL A 231 -3.43 26.81 -13.80
C VAL A 231 -4.46 26.72 -12.68
N VAL A 232 -5.75 26.59 -13.07
CA VAL A 232 -6.82 26.32 -12.10
C VAL A 232 -6.69 24.90 -11.56
N HIS A 233 -6.77 24.76 -10.25
CA HIS A 233 -6.82 23.49 -9.54
C HIS A 233 -8.09 23.40 -8.71
N THR A 234 -8.64 22.20 -8.60
CA THR A 234 -9.82 21.90 -7.78
C THR A 234 -9.42 21.01 -6.61
N PHE A 235 -9.91 21.36 -5.41
CA PHE A 235 -9.60 20.58 -4.21
C PHE A 235 -10.43 19.30 -4.11
N VAL A 236 -9.74 18.23 -3.74
CA VAL A 236 -10.31 16.94 -3.34
C VAL A 236 -10.10 16.76 -1.84
N ALA A 237 -11.16 16.53 -1.09
CA ALA A 237 -11.13 16.24 0.33
C ALA A 237 -11.14 14.73 0.59
N MET A 238 -10.32 14.27 1.52
CA MET A 238 -10.38 12.90 2.04
C MET A 238 -11.09 12.86 3.38
N GLN A 239 -11.96 11.87 3.56
CA GLN A 239 -12.74 11.61 4.76
C GLN A 239 -12.68 10.13 5.12
N VAL A 240 -12.71 9.83 6.42
CA VAL A 240 -12.78 8.46 6.96
C VAL A 240 -14.00 8.35 7.89
N PHE A 241 -14.94 7.51 7.53
CA PHE A 241 -16.11 7.19 8.36
C PHE A 241 -15.89 5.87 9.10
N SER A 242 -16.01 5.90 10.41
CA SER A 242 -15.97 4.71 11.27
C SER A 242 -17.38 4.19 11.52
N HIS A 243 -17.72 3.00 11.01
CA HIS A 243 -19.04 2.40 11.19
C HIS A 243 -19.32 2.08 12.66
N ALA A 244 -18.33 1.55 13.38
CA ALA A 244 -18.50 1.18 14.80
C ALA A 244 -18.74 2.39 15.73
N LYS A 245 -18.15 3.55 15.40
CA LYS A 245 -18.28 4.78 16.21
C LYS A 245 -19.32 5.74 15.67
N ASN A 246 -19.82 5.51 14.46
CA ASN A 246 -20.68 6.43 13.72
C ASN A 246 -20.07 7.85 13.64
N THR A 247 -18.77 7.95 13.35
CA THR A 247 -18.02 9.20 13.32
C THR A 247 -17.32 9.39 11.98
N LEU A 248 -17.32 10.63 11.49
CA LEU A 248 -16.60 11.06 10.31
C LEU A 248 -15.43 11.95 10.72
N ILE A 249 -14.24 11.60 10.25
CA ILE A 249 -13.02 12.42 10.42
C ILE A 249 -12.54 12.87 9.06
N GLN A 250 -12.32 14.16 8.91
CA GLN A 250 -11.76 14.72 7.69
C GLN A 250 -10.24 14.74 7.78
N THR A 251 -9.57 14.13 6.80
CA THR A 251 -8.09 14.06 6.74
C THR A 251 -7.49 15.40 6.33
N GLY A 252 -8.04 16.00 5.31
CA GLY A 252 -7.61 17.23 4.69
C GLY A 252 -7.98 17.25 3.22
N SER A 253 -7.46 18.23 2.46
CA SER A 253 -7.71 18.32 1.03
C SER A 253 -6.44 18.64 0.25
N LEU A 254 -6.35 18.09 -0.95
CA LEU A 254 -5.29 18.36 -1.92
C LEU A 254 -5.89 18.88 -3.22
N ALA A 255 -5.23 19.84 -3.85
CA ALA A 255 -5.66 20.42 -5.10
C ALA A 255 -5.08 19.63 -6.29
N PHE A 256 -5.89 19.37 -7.30
CA PHE A 256 -5.52 18.73 -8.56
C PHE A 256 -5.78 19.67 -9.74
N PRO A 257 -4.92 19.68 -10.77
CA PRO A 257 -5.09 20.59 -11.90
C PRO A 257 -6.40 20.33 -12.66
N GLY A 258 -7.07 21.37 -13.07
CA GLY A 258 -8.31 21.33 -13.82
C GLY A 258 -9.53 21.80 -13.03
N GLU A 259 -10.56 22.22 -13.76
CA GLU A 259 -11.87 22.59 -13.20
C GLU A 259 -12.75 21.38 -12.96
N GLN A 260 -12.64 20.38 -13.85
CA GLN A 260 -13.25 19.07 -13.72
C GLN A 260 -12.18 18.04 -13.34
N LEU A 261 -12.56 17.09 -12.52
CA LEU A 261 -11.68 16.05 -12.05
C LEU A 261 -12.03 14.72 -12.71
N PHE A 262 -11.04 14.10 -13.34
CA PHE A 262 -11.20 12.78 -13.96
C PHE A 262 -10.30 11.80 -13.20
N LEU A 263 -10.92 10.81 -12.61
CA LEU A 263 -10.24 9.66 -11.99
C LEU A 263 -9.81 8.71 -13.10
N ASP A 264 -8.53 8.34 -13.11
CA ASP A 264 -7.98 7.38 -14.08
C ASP A 264 -8.66 6.01 -13.93
N LYS A 265 -8.72 5.25 -15.01
CA LYS A 265 -9.27 3.89 -14.97
C LYS A 265 -8.40 2.92 -14.18
N ASN A 266 -7.09 3.14 -14.14
CA ASN A 266 -6.14 2.28 -13.43
C ASN A 266 -6.17 2.58 -11.93
N GLN A 267 -6.47 1.56 -11.15
CA GLN A 267 -6.62 1.66 -9.70
C GLN A 267 -5.68 0.69 -8.99
N GLY A 268 -5.29 1.05 -7.78
CA GLY A 268 -4.45 0.21 -6.95
C GLY A 268 -4.82 0.28 -5.47
N ILE A 269 -4.58 -0.81 -4.77
CA ILE A 269 -4.64 -0.95 -3.32
C ILE A 269 -3.31 -1.56 -2.91
N PHE A 270 -2.72 -1.17 -1.78
CA PHE A 270 -1.53 -1.86 -1.29
C PHE A 270 -1.48 -1.95 0.23
N VAL A 271 -0.75 -2.96 0.70
CA VAL A 271 -0.42 -3.16 2.11
C VAL A 271 1.09 -3.11 2.26
N GLU A 272 1.59 -2.17 3.04
CA GLU A 272 2.99 -1.84 3.15
C GLU A 272 3.47 -1.77 4.61
N LEU A 273 4.71 -2.22 4.84
CA LEU A 273 5.50 -1.89 6.03
C LEU A 273 6.46 -0.75 5.66
N TYR A 274 6.26 0.44 6.22
CA TYR A 274 6.86 1.65 5.65
C TYR A 274 8.04 2.25 6.42
N PHE A 275 8.32 1.84 7.64
CA PHE A 275 9.32 2.57 8.43
C PHE A 275 10.39 1.72 9.12
N LYS A 276 10.12 0.47 9.46
CA LYS A 276 10.96 -0.30 10.37
C LYS A 276 11.57 -1.53 9.72
N ARG A 277 12.85 -1.72 9.97
CA ARG A 277 13.51 -2.99 9.69
C ARG A 277 13.16 -3.98 10.78
N LEU A 278 12.60 -5.14 10.43
CA LEU A 278 12.19 -6.15 11.41
C LEU A 278 12.31 -7.58 10.86
N PRO A 279 12.50 -8.57 11.76
CA PRO A 279 12.38 -9.96 11.40
C PRO A 279 10.99 -10.28 10.86
N ILE A 280 10.91 -11.12 9.83
CA ILE A 280 9.64 -11.46 9.19
C ILE A 280 8.64 -12.11 10.15
N SER A 281 9.14 -12.87 11.13
CA SER A 281 8.31 -13.49 12.19
C SER A 281 7.61 -12.47 13.10
N LYS A 282 8.02 -11.21 13.05
CA LYS A 282 7.38 -10.12 13.80
C LYS A 282 6.24 -9.44 13.06
N ILE A 283 6.01 -9.79 11.79
CA ILE A 283 4.84 -9.33 11.05
C ILE A 283 3.63 -10.08 11.60
N PRO A 284 2.64 -9.40 12.18
CA PRO A 284 1.47 -10.07 12.74
C PRO A 284 0.60 -10.70 11.66
N LEU A 285 -0.09 -11.78 12.01
CA LEU A 285 -1.14 -12.36 11.17
C LEU A 285 -2.33 -11.40 11.13
N LEU A 286 -2.61 -10.82 9.97
CA LEU A 286 -3.68 -9.85 9.78
C LEU A 286 -4.49 -10.15 8.52
N ARG A 287 -5.79 -9.88 8.60
CA ARG A 287 -6.75 -10.01 7.49
C ARG A 287 -7.44 -8.69 7.27
N PHE A 288 -7.55 -8.34 5.99
CA PHE A 288 -8.23 -7.12 5.53
C PHE A 288 -9.16 -7.49 4.39
N GLN A 289 -10.29 -6.81 4.31
CA GLN A 289 -11.18 -6.90 3.17
C GLN A 289 -11.44 -5.49 2.63
N PHE A 290 -11.36 -5.34 1.31
CA PHE A 290 -11.70 -4.10 0.61
C PHE A 290 -12.90 -4.39 -0.28
N ASP A 291 -13.95 -3.60 -0.13
CA ASP A 291 -15.20 -3.79 -0.87
C ASP A 291 -15.92 -2.46 -1.12
N GLN A 292 -17.10 -2.52 -1.73
CA GLN A 292 -17.96 -1.34 -1.95
C GLN A 292 -17.24 -0.19 -2.68
N ILE A 293 -16.46 -0.51 -3.71
CA ILE A 293 -15.78 0.49 -4.53
C ILE A 293 -16.83 1.24 -5.35
N LYS A 294 -16.94 2.55 -5.13
CA LYS A 294 -17.96 3.40 -5.75
C LYS A 294 -17.35 4.66 -6.31
N VAL A 295 -17.79 5.04 -7.51
CA VAL A 295 -17.56 6.36 -8.07
C VAL A 295 -18.91 7.07 -8.17
N ASN A 296 -19.00 8.29 -7.67
CA ASN A 296 -20.24 9.11 -7.65
C ASN A 296 -21.44 8.40 -6.99
N GLY A 297 -21.16 7.49 -6.04
CA GLY A 297 -22.17 6.72 -5.31
C GLY A 297 -22.58 5.40 -5.97
N GLU A 298 -22.20 5.16 -7.21
CA GLU A 298 -22.48 3.92 -7.95
C GLU A 298 -21.33 2.93 -7.80
N LEU A 299 -21.66 1.63 -7.70
CA LEU A 299 -20.68 0.55 -7.63
C LEU A 299 -19.97 0.42 -8.99
N GLU A 300 -18.64 0.42 -8.96
CA GLU A 300 -17.82 0.23 -10.14
C GLU A 300 -17.27 -1.20 -10.20
N PRO A 301 -17.40 -1.88 -11.34
CA PRO A 301 -16.77 -3.19 -11.54
C PRO A 301 -15.25 -3.08 -11.50
N CYS A 302 -14.60 -3.99 -10.77
CA CYS A 302 -13.16 -4.14 -10.79
C CYS A 302 -12.76 -5.11 -11.90
N LEU A 303 -12.28 -4.58 -13.01
CA LEU A 303 -11.87 -5.38 -14.16
C LEU A 303 -10.40 -5.80 -14.03
N PHE A 304 -10.08 -7.00 -14.51
CA PHE A 304 -8.72 -7.53 -14.58
C PHE A 304 -7.93 -7.45 -13.26
N PRO A 305 -8.51 -7.91 -12.14
CA PRO A 305 -7.84 -7.83 -10.86
C PRO A 305 -6.58 -8.71 -10.84
N ILE A 306 -5.47 -8.12 -10.43
CA ILE A 306 -4.17 -8.80 -10.29
C ILE A 306 -3.53 -8.42 -8.97
N ALA A 307 -2.74 -9.33 -8.40
CA ALA A 307 -1.87 -9.06 -7.27
C ALA A 307 -0.40 -9.12 -7.66
N ALA A 308 0.39 -8.17 -7.16
CA ALA A 308 1.83 -8.22 -7.20
C ALA A 308 2.37 -8.44 -5.78
N TYR A 309 3.42 -9.23 -5.67
CA TYR A 309 4.06 -9.52 -4.38
C TYR A 309 5.54 -9.13 -4.47
N PRO A 310 6.09 -8.55 -3.39
CA PRO A 310 7.43 -7.99 -3.43
C PRO A 310 8.49 -9.05 -3.72
N PHE A 311 9.62 -8.56 -4.23
CA PHE A 311 10.79 -9.35 -4.53
C PHE A 311 11.33 -10.12 -3.33
N ASN A 312 11.80 -11.34 -3.60
CA ASN A 312 12.52 -12.16 -2.63
C ASN A 312 11.79 -12.33 -1.30
N ALA A 313 10.48 -12.05 -1.27
CA ALA A 313 9.69 -12.36 -0.10
C ALA A 313 9.35 -13.84 -0.12
N PRO A 314 9.45 -14.55 0.99
CA PRO A 314 8.72 -15.79 1.15
C PRO A 314 7.23 -15.50 0.93
N GLN A 315 6.45 -16.53 0.58
CA GLN A 315 5.01 -16.35 0.35
C GLN A 315 4.30 -15.98 1.66
N PHE A 316 4.39 -14.72 2.03
CA PHE A 316 3.96 -14.20 3.34
C PHE A 316 2.74 -13.29 3.26
N ALA A 317 2.17 -13.17 2.08
CA ALA A 317 0.92 -12.47 1.83
C ALA A 317 0.14 -13.17 0.71
N LYS A 318 -1.17 -13.09 0.77
CA LYS A 318 -2.09 -13.55 -0.27
C LYS A 318 -3.23 -12.55 -0.41
N ALA A 319 -3.61 -12.25 -1.64
CA ALA A 319 -4.85 -11.58 -1.96
C ALA A 319 -5.73 -12.50 -2.82
N THR A 320 -7.03 -12.42 -2.65
CA THR A 320 -8.04 -13.08 -3.48
C THR A 320 -9.11 -12.08 -3.86
N PHE A 321 -9.83 -12.36 -4.94
CA PHE A 321 -10.93 -11.51 -5.38
C PHE A 321 -12.16 -12.39 -5.67
N SER A 322 -13.28 -12.09 -5.02
CA SER A 322 -14.56 -12.73 -5.24
C SER A 322 -15.69 -11.76 -4.95
N ASP A 323 -16.78 -11.82 -5.68
CA ASP A 323 -17.99 -11.02 -5.45
C ASP A 323 -17.73 -9.50 -5.29
N GLY A 324 -16.76 -8.94 -6.06
CA GLY A 324 -16.39 -7.53 -5.97
C GLY A 324 -15.62 -7.16 -4.70
N LYS A 325 -15.01 -8.13 -4.01
CA LYS A 325 -14.26 -7.96 -2.77
C LYS A 325 -12.84 -8.47 -2.92
N PHE A 326 -11.91 -7.73 -2.37
CA PHE A 326 -10.52 -8.14 -2.21
C PHE A 326 -10.29 -8.58 -0.77
N ASP A 327 -9.96 -9.85 -0.55
CA ASP A 327 -9.53 -10.36 0.74
C ASP A 327 -8.01 -10.46 0.76
N VAL A 328 -7.40 -9.91 1.80
CA VAL A 328 -5.95 -9.85 1.98
C VAL A 328 -5.56 -10.49 3.30
N LEU A 329 -4.63 -11.43 3.24
CA LEU A 329 -3.97 -12.06 4.37
C LEU A 329 -2.48 -11.74 4.35
N ILE A 330 -1.94 -11.29 5.48
CA ILE A 330 -0.50 -11.08 5.67
C ILE A 330 -0.02 -11.74 6.96
N GLY A 331 1.29 -11.88 7.12
CA GLY A 331 1.90 -12.32 8.38
C GLY A 331 1.88 -13.82 8.60
N LYS A 332 1.57 -14.61 7.58
CA LYS A 332 1.61 -16.06 7.60
C LYS A 332 2.15 -16.58 6.26
N THR A 333 2.92 -17.64 6.31
CA THR A 333 3.30 -18.37 5.10
C THR A 333 2.05 -18.94 4.46
N VAL A 334 1.86 -18.68 3.17
CA VAL A 334 0.70 -19.08 2.38
C VAL A 334 1.14 -19.79 1.12
N GLU A 335 0.35 -20.74 0.66
CA GLU A 335 0.50 -21.31 -0.67
C GLU A 335 -0.21 -20.42 -1.68
N ARG A 336 0.48 -20.06 -2.75
CA ARG A 336 -0.05 -19.33 -3.90
C ARG A 336 0.12 -20.19 -5.14
N THR A 337 -0.84 -20.13 -6.03
CA THR A 337 -0.78 -20.87 -7.32
C THR A 337 0.18 -20.22 -8.31
N SER A 338 0.46 -18.94 -8.15
CA SER A 338 1.40 -18.18 -8.97
C SER A 338 2.64 -17.79 -8.19
N PHE A 339 3.80 -18.18 -8.72
CA PHE A 339 5.14 -17.90 -8.17
C PHE A 339 5.85 -16.76 -8.91
N ARG A 340 5.15 -16.04 -9.78
CA ARG A 340 5.76 -14.90 -10.47
C ARG A 340 5.93 -13.75 -9.49
N PHE A 341 7.16 -13.30 -9.36
CA PHE A 341 7.57 -12.26 -8.41
C PHE A 341 6.84 -10.93 -8.60
N TYR A 342 6.25 -10.67 -9.77
CA TYR A 342 5.71 -9.36 -10.10
C TYR A 342 4.19 -9.28 -10.16
N LYS A 343 3.52 -10.26 -10.75
CA LYS A 343 2.06 -10.20 -10.93
C LYS A 343 1.50 -11.60 -10.98
N SER A 344 0.42 -11.85 -10.27
CA SER A 344 -0.39 -13.05 -10.41
C SER A 344 -1.85 -12.62 -10.55
N GLU A 345 -2.59 -13.31 -11.42
CA GLU A 345 -4.03 -13.17 -11.43
C GLU A 345 -4.56 -13.49 -10.04
N LEU A 346 -5.47 -12.66 -9.56
CA LEU A 346 -6.22 -12.99 -8.34
C LEU A 346 -7.12 -14.17 -8.68
N ILE A 347 -7.07 -15.18 -7.82
CA ILE A 347 -7.96 -16.33 -7.95
C ILE A 347 -9.37 -15.79 -7.78
N ILE A 348 -10.18 -15.91 -8.84
CA ILE A 348 -11.62 -15.77 -8.74
C ILE A 348 -12.05 -17.09 -8.11
N GLU A 349 -12.42 -17.09 -6.84
CA GLU A 349 -13.08 -18.25 -6.24
C GLU A 349 -14.51 -18.24 -6.75
N ASP A 350 -14.79 -19.09 -7.74
CA ASP A 350 -16.17 -19.44 -8.04
C ASP A 350 -16.73 -20.11 -6.79
N LEU A 351 -17.73 -19.49 -6.21
CA LEU A 351 -18.50 -20.09 -5.13
C LEU A 351 -19.28 -21.25 -5.74
N GLU A 352 -18.85 -22.51 -5.47
CA GLU A 352 -19.71 -23.68 -5.60
C GLU A 352 -20.80 -23.68 -4.52
#